data_4c2edee27ca2c4e36c79cdc96d4d04d9
#
_entry.id   4c2edee27ca2c4e36c79cdc96d4d04d9
#
_cell.length_a   1.000
_cell.length_b   1.000
_cell.length_c   1.000
_cell.angle_alpha   90.00
_cell.angle_beta   90.00
_cell.angle_gamma   90.00
#
_symmetry.space_group_name_H-M   'P 1'
#
loop_
_entity.id
_entity.type
_entity.pdbx_description
1 polymer ?
#
loop_
_entity_poly.entity_id
_entity_poly.type
_entity_poly.pdbx_seq_one_letter_code
_entity_poly.pdbx_strand_id
1 'polypeptide(L)'
;DTAIEILEGKFEPPVGTSPGTVLILREIADIWKKLGTNEVSLKVTTEDFQWYWKRVKERTASSYSGLHFGHYKAAAFSEKLSKIHDLKLDIISRTGCAPDRWSQGLSVMLEKVAGVALVTKLRAILLLEADFNCHNRLIFGSRMLELARRNNLVPEEIYSARGRTAE
;
A
#
# COMPACT_ATOMS: atom_id res chain seq x y z
N ASP A 1 24.26 6.61 -1.99
CA ASP A 1 23.57 5.52 -1.25
C ASP A 1 23.34 4.35 -2.19
N THR A 2 23.97 3.20 -1.89
CA THR A 2 23.93 1.98 -2.72
C THR A 2 22.50 1.53 -3.09
N ALA A 3 21.54 1.71 -2.20
CA ALA A 3 20.15 1.35 -2.49
C ALA A 3 19.56 2.22 -3.62
N ILE A 4 19.86 3.50 -3.63
CA ILE A 4 19.43 4.42 -4.68
C ILE A 4 20.11 4.05 -6.00
N GLU A 5 21.42 3.76 -5.99
CA GLU A 5 22.16 3.33 -7.19
C GLU A 5 21.58 2.05 -7.79
N ILE A 6 21.18 1.07 -6.93
CA ILE A 6 20.53 -0.15 -7.38
C ILE A 6 19.18 0.17 -8.03
N LEU A 7 18.35 0.97 -7.36
CA LEU A 7 17.02 1.33 -7.85
C LEU A 7 17.08 2.13 -9.15
N GLU A 8 18.08 2.98 -9.31
CA GLU A 8 18.34 3.77 -10.53
C GLU A 8 19.06 2.97 -11.63
N GLY A 9 19.41 1.70 -11.38
CA GLY A 9 20.12 0.86 -12.33
C GLY A 9 21.56 1.30 -12.63
N LYS A 10 22.17 2.05 -11.71
CA LYS A 10 23.56 2.55 -11.80
C LYS A 10 24.56 1.70 -11.04
N PHE A 11 24.07 0.76 -10.22
CA PHE A 11 24.92 -0.09 -9.39
C PHE A 11 25.63 -1.14 -10.23
N GLU A 12 26.95 -1.19 -10.13
CA GLU A 12 27.77 -2.23 -10.74
C GLU A 12 28.12 -3.29 -9.69
N PRO A 13 27.67 -4.56 -9.90
CA PRO A 13 27.92 -5.62 -8.92
C PRO A 13 29.41 -5.98 -8.88
N PRO A 14 29.98 -6.21 -7.68
CA PRO A 14 31.36 -6.63 -7.52
C PRO A 14 31.69 -7.94 -8.27
N VAL A 15 32.97 -8.10 -8.62
CA VAL A 15 33.46 -9.36 -9.20
C VAL A 15 33.19 -10.53 -8.23
N GLY A 16 32.61 -11.61 -8.74
CA GLY A 16 32.23 -12.76 -7.93
C GLY A 16 30.78 -12.75 -7.44
N THR A 17 29.99 -11.71 -7.75
CA THR A 17 28.54 -11.70 -7.47
C THR A 17 27.86 -12.87 -8.18
N SER A 18 26.93 -13.52 -7.48
CA SER A 18 26.23 -14.70 -8.04
C SER A 18 25.45 -14.35 -9.32
N PRO A 19 25.37 -15.25 -10.31
CA PRO A 19 24.63 -15.00 -11.54
C PRO A 19 23.17 -14.63 -11.31
N GLY A 20 22.50 -15.22 -10.31
CA GLY A 20 21.12 -14.88 -9.96
C GLY A 20 20.97 -13.45 -9.44
N THR A 21 21.92 -12.99 -8.62
CA THR A 21 21.94 -11.59 -8.13
C THR A 21 22.15 -10.62 -9.29
N VAL A 22 23.08 -10.92 -10.20
CA VAL A 22 23.32 -10.09 -11.39
C VAL A 22 22.08 -10.00 -12.27
N LEU A 23 21.34 -11.11 -12.43
CA LEU A 23 20.09 -11.10 -13.18
C LEU A 23 19.05 -10.17 -12.55
N ILE A 24 18.84 -10.25 -11.23
CA ILE A 24 17.89 -9.38 -10.51
C ILE A 24 18.27 -7.91 -10.65
N LEU A 25 19.56 -7.56 -10.51
CA LEU A 25 20.04 -6.19 -10.67
C LEU A 25 19.79 -5.66 -12.08
N ARG A 26 19.97 -6.49 -13.11
CA ARG A 26 19.65 -6.12 -14.50
C ARG A 26 18.16 -5.90 -14.71
N GLU A 27 17.31 -6.76 -14.17
CA GLU A 27 15.84 -6.59 -14.21
C GLU A 27 15.40 -5.27 -13.57
N ILE A 28 15.97 -4.91 -12.40
CA ILE A 28 15.70 -3.62 -11.75
C ILE A 28 16.12 -2.45 -12.66
N ALA A 29 17.31 -2.51 -13.25
CA ALA A 29 17.80 -1.48 -14.17
C ALA A 29 16.92 -1.34 -15.42
N ASP A 30 16.42 -2.45 -15.96
CA ASP A 30 15.53 -2.45 -17.11
C ASP A 30 14.13 -1.92 -16.78
N ILE A 31 13.61 -2.19 -15.55
CA ILE A 31 12.39 -1.58 -15.04
C ILE A 31 12.56 -0.05 -14.94
N TRP A 32 13.68 0.42 -14.39
CA TRP A 32 13.99 1.84 -14.32
C TRP A 32 13.99 2.50 -15.70
N LYS A 33 14.64 1.88 -16.69
CA LYS A 33 14.66 2.38 -18.07
C LYS A 33 13.26 2.44 -18.70
N LYS A 34 12.41 1.43 -18.43
CA LYS A 34 11.03 1.37 -18.94
C LYS A 34 10.12 2.44 -18.29
N LEU A 35 10.28 2.67 -16.99
CA LEU A 35 9.50 3.67 -16.27
C LEU A 35 9.87 5.10 -16.70
N GLY A 36 11.14 5.35 -17.03
CA GLY A 36 11.61 6.65 -17.46
C GLY A 36 11.24 7.75 -16.45
N THR A 37 10.61 8.81 -16.95
CA THR A 37 10.12 9.93 -16.12
C THR A 37 8.68 9.76 -15.64
N ASN A 38 8.11 8.57 -15.70
CA ASN A 38 6.75 8.32 -15.22
C ASN A 38 6.73 8.36 -13.68
N GLU A 39 6.39 9.50 -13.13
CA GLU A 39 6.28 9.71 -11.70
C GLU A 39 4.86 9.42 -11.19
N VAL A 40 4.78 8.78 -10.04
CA VAL A 40 3.53 8.63 -9.31
C VAL A 40 3.34 9.84 -8.42
N SER A 41 2.25 10.59 -8.62
CA SER A 41 1.91 11.68 -7.71
C SER A 41 1.65 11.14 -6.30
N LEU A 42 2.44 11.60 -5.34
CA LEU A 42 2.27 11.29 -3.92
C LEU A 42 1.31 12.25 -3.23
N LYS A 43 0.91 13.34 -3.90
CA LYS A 43 -0.01 14.34 -3.34
C LYS A 43 -1.39 13.73 -3.10
N VAL A 44 -1.85 13.76 -1.87
CA VAL A 44 -3.23 13.41 -1.49
C VAL A 44 -4.06 14.68 -1.45
N THR A 45 -5.20 14.68 -2.13
CA THR A 45 -6.10 15.85 -2.17
C THR A 45 -7.34 15.63 -1.32
N THR A 46 -8.07 16.72 -1.05
CA THR A 46 -9.38 16.67 -0.36
C THR A 46 -10.36 15.75 -1.08
N GLU A 47 -10.37 15.80 -2.41
CA GLU A 47 -11.21 14.96 -3.27
C GLU A 47 -10.83 13.48 -3.15
N ASP A 48 -9.54 13.15 -3.12
CA ASP A 48 -9.06 11.78 -2.91
C ASP A 48 -9.56 11.22 -1.57
N PHE A 49 -9.40 12.01 -0.50
CA PHE A 49 -9.86 11.63 0.82
C PHE A 49 -11.38 11.40 0.86
N GLN A 50 -12.15 12.35 0.33
CA GLN A 50 -13.61 12.26 0.27
C GLN A 50 -14.06 11.10 -0.62
N TRP A 51 -13.42 10.90 -1.78
CA TRP A 51 -13.74 9.81 -2.69
C TRP A 51 -13.57 8.45 -2.04
N TYR A 52 -12.50 8.26 -1.29
CA TYR A 52 -12.25 7.00 -0.59
C TYR A 52 -13.28 6.77 0.51
N TRP A 53 -13.40 7.71 1.45
CA TRP A 53 -14.19 7.49 2.65
C TRP A 53 -15.70 7.46 2.44
N LYS A 54 -16.24 8.20 1.48
CA LYS A 54 -17.67 8.13 1.13
C LYS A 54 -18.10 6.74 0.64
N ARG A 55 -17.17 5.93 0.13
CA ARG A 55 -17.43 4.58 -0.40
C ARG A 55 -17.14 3.45 0.57
N VAL A 56 -16.43 3.71 1.65
CA VAL A 56 -16.06 2.70 2.64
C VAL A 56 -17.27 2.26 3.46
N LYS A 57 -17.36 0.95 3.75
CA LYS A 57 -18.39 0.39 4.63
C LYS A 57 -18.03 0.64 6.08
N GLU A 58 -18.95 1.20 6.86
CA GLU A 58 -18.73 1.55 8.28
C GLU A 58 -18.53 0.34 9.19
N ARG A 59 -19.07 -0.82 8.81
CA ARG A 59 -18.97 -2.06 9.59
C ARG A 59 -17.59 -2.70 9.61
N THR A 60 -16.60 -2.04 9.03
CA THR A 60 -15.22 -2.53 9.05
C THR A 60 -14.65 -2.38 10.46
N ALA A 61 -14.02 -3.44 10.97
CA ALA A 61 -13.43 -3.44 12.30
C ALA A 61 -12.35 -2.35 12.43
N SER A 62 -12.26 -1.74 13.62
CA SER A 62 -11.21 -0.76 13.91
C SER A 62 -9.92 -1.45 14.34
N SER A 63 -8.81 -0.70 14.21
CA SER A 63 -7.48 -1.07 14.65
C SER A 63 -7.29 -0.84 16.14
N TYR A 64 -6.03 -0.99 16.58
CA TYR A 64 -5.63 -0.82 17.98
C TYR A 64 -6.00 0.56 18.58
N SER A 65 -5.93 1.64 17.80
CA SER A 65 -6.26 2.99 18.27
C SER A 65 -7.75 3.20 18.55
N GLY A 66 -8.63 2.33 18.07
CA GLY A 66 -10.08 2.51 18.15
C GLY A 66 -10.63 3.58 17.20
N LEU A 67 -9.80 4.21 16.36
CA LEU A 67 -10.27 5.16 15.35
C LEU A 67 -10.99 4.37 14.23
N HIS A 68 -12.30 4.36 14.33
CA HIS A 68 -13.16 3.58 13.45
C HIS A 68 -13.32 4.24 12.08
N PHE A 69 -13.57 3.44 11.05
CA PHE A 69 -13.87 3.88 9.69
C PHE A 69 -15.00 4.91 9.62
N GLY A 70 -16.01 4.79 10.48
CA GLY A 70 -17.11 5.76 10.59
C GLY A 70 -16.67 7.17 10.95
N HIS A 71 -15.63 7.36 11.77
CA HIS A 71 -15.10 8.69 12.10
C HIS A 71 -14.55 9.39 10.86
N TYR A 72 -13.74 8.68 10.06
CA TYR A 72 -13.19 9.23 8.81
C TYR A 72 -14.27 9.46 7.76
N LYS A 73 -15.26 8.57 7.69
CA LYS A 73 -16.40 8.73 6.80
C LYS A 73 -17.21 9.97 7.16
N ALA A 74 -17.49 10.20 8.45
CA ALA A 74 -18.15 11.41 8.90
C ALA A 74 -17.31 12.66 8.56
N ALA A 75 -15.99 12.61 8.77
CA ALA A 75 -15.08 13.69 8.40
C ALA A 75 -15.10 14.01 6.90
N ALA A 76 -15.34 13.02 6.04
CA ALA A 76 -15.40 13.20 4.58
C ALA A 76 -16.62 14.03 4.09
N PHE A 77 -17.62 14.23 4.94
CA PHE A 77 -18.75 15.13 4.65
C PHE A 77 -18.49 16.58 5.08
N SER A 78 -17.38 16.84 5.77
CA SER A 78 -16.95 18.18 6.13
C SER A 78 -15.72 18.57 5.31
N GLU A 79 -15.80 19.63 4.54
CA GLU A 79 -14.68 20.10 3.73
C GLU A 79 -13.46 20.46 4.59
N LYS A 80 -13.69 21.14 5.73
CA LYS A 80 -12.63 21.52 6.66
C LYS A 80 -11.91 20.32 7.27
N LEU A 81 -12.65 19.29 7.71
CA LEU A 81 -12.07 18.07 8.25
C LEU A 81 -11.36 17.27 7.17
N SER A 82 -11.95 17.17 5.99
CA SER A 82 -11.31 16.51 4.85
C SER A 82 -9.97 17.15 4.53
N LYS A 83 -9.88 18.48 4.52
CA LYS A 83 -8.65 19.24 4.28
C LYS A 83 -7.58 19.03 5.34
N ILE A 84 -7.96 18.86 6.60
CA ILE A 84 -7.01 18.52 7.67
C ILE A 84 -6.43 17.11 7.46
N HIS A 85 -7.28 16.16 7.10
CA HIS A 85 -6.85 14.79 6.89
C HIS A 85 -6.04 14.59 5.61
N ASP A 86 -6.39 15.27 4.51
CA ASP A 86 -5.61 15.21 3.29
C ASP A 86 -4.20 15.79 3.49
N LEU A 87 -4.11 16.94 4.17
CA LEU A 87 -2.82 17.55 4.48
C LEU A 87 -1.94 16.61 5.33
N LYS A 88 -2.53 15.92 6.31
CA LYS A 88 -1.82 14.91 7.10
C LYS A 88 -1.27 13.79 6.21
N LEU A 89 -2.11 13.21 5.34
CA LEU A 89 -1.70 12.14 4.45
C LEU A 89 -0.66 12.62 3.42
N ASP A 90 -0.79 13.84 2.93
CA ASP A 90 0.17 14.46 2.01
C ASP A 90 1.54 14.68 2.66
N ILE A 91 1.58 15.13 3.93
CA ILE A 91 2.82 15.25 4.69
C ILE A 91 3.49 13.88 4.84
N ILE A 92 2.74 12.85 5.23
CA ILE A 92 3.25 11.47 5.36
C ILE A 92 3.83 10.99 4.03
N SER A 93 3.13 11.19 2.94
CA SER A 93 3.58 10.78 1.60
C SER A 93 4.88 11.45 1.17
N ARG A 94 5.05 12.75 1.48
CA ARG A 94 6.25 13.52 1.08
C ARG A 94 7.45 13.31 1.98
N THR A 95 7.21 13.08 3.27
CA THR A 95 8.31 12.98 4.26
C THR A 95 8.71 11.54 4.55
N GLY A 96 7.84 10.55 4.25
CA GLY A 96 8.02 9.18 4.70
C GLY A 96 7.80 8.99 6.22
N CYS A 97 7.48 10.06 6.96
CA CYS A 97 7.29 10.02 8.41
C CYS A 97 5.85 9.60 8.75
N ALA A 98 5.63 8.30 8.92
CA ALA A 98 4.35 7.77 9.33
C ALA A 98 4.10 7.97 10.84
N PRO A 99 2.84 8.13 11.29
CA PRO A 99 2.52 8.13 12.71
C PRO A 99 2.85 6.78 13.36
N ASP A 100 3.35 6.79 14.61
CA ASP A 100 3.74 5.56 15.34
C ASP A 100 2.64 4.51 15.39
N ARG A 101 1.36 4.92 15.47
CA ARG A 101 0.21 4.01 15.47
C ARG A 101 0.08 3.19 14.16
N TRP A 102 0.69 3.62 13.06
CA TRP A 102 0.71 2.84 11.81
C TRP A 102 1.65 1.64 11.86
N SER A 103 2.62 1.64 12.78
CA SER A 103 3.50 0.50 13.03
C SER A 103 2.85 -0.59 13.90
N GLN A 104 1.65 -0.31 14.44
CA GLN A 104 0.92 -1.21 15.32
C GLN A 104 -0.27 -1.82 14.60
N GLY A 105 -0.49 -3.10 14.79
CA GLY A 105 -1.63 -3.82 14.24
C GLY A 105 -2.24 -4.77 15.25
N LEU A 106 -3.56 -4.95 15.19
CA LEU A 106 -4.27 -5.93 15.99
C LEU A 106 -4.41 -7.24 15.19
N SER A 107 -3.77 -8.30 15.68
CA SER A 107 -3.90 -9.63 15.07
C SER A 107 -5.15 -10.32 15.59
N VAL A 108 -6.04 -10.66 14.66
CA VAL A 108 -7.28 -11.39 14.96
C VAL A 108 -7.25 -12.75 14.27
N MET A 109 -7.52 -13.81 15.04
CA MET A 109 -7.60 -15.17 14.49
C MET A 109 -9.04 -15.51 14.16
N LEU A 110 -9.32 -15.76 12.87
CA LEU A 110 -10.63 -16.20 12.40
C LEU A 110 -10.59 -17.67 12.03
N GLU A 111 -11.64 -18.40 12.39
CA GLU A 111 -11.83 -19.80 11.98
C GLU A 111 -11.99 -19.90 10.46
N LYS A 112 -11.25 -20.82 9.82
CA LYS A 112 -11.46 -21.19 8.40
C LYS A 112 -12.71 -22.04 8.24
N VAL A 113 -13.04 -22.81 9.29
CA VAL A 113 -14.21 -23.67 9.38
C VAL A 113 -14.90 -23.37 10.70
N ALA A 114 -16.16 -23.00 10.67
CA ALA A 114 -16.91 -22.64 11.87
C ALA A 114 -16.88 -23.77 12.91
N GLY A 115 -16.59 -23.41 14.16
CA GLY A 115 -16.51 -24.36 15.27
C GLY A 115 -15.20 -25.16 15.37
N VAL A 116 -14.22 -24.90 14.50
CA VAL A 116 -12.92 -25.58 14.50
C VAL A 116 -11.81 -24.62 14.89
N ALA A 117 -11.52 -24.52 16.19
CA ALA A 117 -10.52 -23.61 16.76
C ALA A 117 -9.08 -24.19 16.78
N LEU A 118 -8.74 -25.06 15.84
CA LEU A 118 -7.37 -25.56 15.69
C LEU A 118 -6.48 -24.50 15.03
N VAL A 119 -5.25 -24.30 15.54
CA VAL A 119 -4.30 -23.30 15.03
C VAL A 119 -4.08 -23.42 13.52
N THR A 120 -3.98 -24.63 12.99
CA THR A 120 -3.82 -24.91 11.54
C THR A 120 -5.09 -24.59 10.72
N LYS A 121 -6.23 -24.42 11.38
CA LYS A 121 -7.53 -24.07 10.79
C LYS A 121 -7.94 -22.62 11.08
N LEU A 122 -7.02 -21.80 11.57
CA LEU A 122 -7.24 -20.36 11.75
C LEU A 122 -6.62 -19.57 10.60
N ARG A 123 -7.18 -18.37 10.38
CA ARG A 123 -6.61 -17.31 9.52
C ARG A 123 -6.21 -16.16 10.40
N ALA A 124 -4.96 -15.78 10.39
CA ALA A 124 -4.52 -14.53 10.99
C ALA A 124 -4.96 -13.37 10.10
N ILE A 125 -5.69 -12.42 10.65
CA ILE A 125 -6.03 -11.16 9.99
C ILE A 125 -5.41 -10.04 10.81
N LEU A 126 -4.61 -9.20 10.15
CA LEU A 126 -4.02 -8.03 10.77
C LEU A 126 -4.91 -6.81 10.49
N LEU A 127 -5.48 -6.25 11.55
CA LEU A 127 -6.24 -5.02 11.49
C LEU A 127 -5.28 -3.85 11.64
N LEU A 128 -5.11 -3.11 10.56
CA LEU A 128 -4.26 -1.92 10.49
C LEU A 128 -5.10 -0.65 10.65
N GLU A 129 -4.44 0.47 10.95
CA GLU A 129 -5.09 1.77 11.08
C GLU A 129 -5.91 2.15 9.85
N ALA A 130 -7.07 2.72 10.08
CA ALA A 130 -8.03 3.05 9.03
C ALA A 130 -7.45 4.05 8.01
N ASP A 131 -6.73 5.06 8.46
CA ASP A 131 -6.06 6.04 7.59
C ASP A 131 -4.81 5.48 6.90
N PHE A 132 -4.12 4.52 7.50
CA PHE A 132 -3.08 3.75 6.81
C PHE A 132 -3.65 2.96 5.63
N ASN A 133 -4.79 2.29 5.83
CA ASN A 133 -5.48 1.58 4.76
C ASN A 133 -5.94 2.53 3.63
N CYS A 134 -6.39 3.74 3.99
CA CYS A 134 -6.71 4.79 3.02
C CYS A 134 -5.49 5.19 2.20
N HIS A 135 -4.38 5.50 2.87
CA HIS A 135 -3.12 5.88 2.23
C HIS A 135 -2.63 4.78 1.27
N ASN A 136 -2.56 3.53 1.75
CA ASN A 136 -2.17 2.39 0.93
C ASN A 136 -3.07 2.22 -0.30
N ARG A 137 -4.38 2.41 -0.14
CA ARG A 137 -5.32 2.29 -1.25
C ARG A 137 -5.13 3.38 -2.29
N LEU A 138 -4.88 4.62 -1.86
CA LEU A 138 -4.69 5.75 -2.76
C LEU A 138 -3.36 5.68 -3.50
N ILE A 139 -2.27 5.45 -2.79
CA ILE A 139 -0.92 5.49 -3.38
C ILE A 139 -0.58 4.15 -4.04
N PHE A 140 -0.48 3.06 -3.26
CA PHE A 140 -0.04 1.76 -3.79
C PHE A 140 -1.13 1.08 -4.61
N GLY A 141 -2.36 1.01 -4.10
CA GLY A 141 -3.44 0.26 -4.73
C GLY A 141 -4.07 0.92 -5.95
N SER A 142 -4.00 2.24 -6.08
CA SER A 142 -4.57 2.94 -7.22
C SER A 142 -3.50 3.50 -8.15
N ARG A 143 -2.54 4.28 -7.65
CA ARG A 143 -1.59 5.00 -8.49
C ARG A 143 -0.41 4.13 -8.92
N MET A 144 0.31 3.54 -7.97
CA MET A 144 1.51 2.73 -8.28
C MET A 144 1.14 1.45 -9.04
N LEU A 145 0.11 0.72 -8.57
CA LEU A 145 -0.30 -0.50 -9.24
C LEU A 145 -0.82 -0.23 -10.67
N GLU A 146 -1.54 0.86 -10.85
CA GLU A 146 -2.03 1.24 -12.20
C GLU A 146 -0.87 1.59 -13.13
N LEU A 147 0.15 2.32 -12.63
CA LEU A 147 1.36 2.60 -13.40
C LEU A 147 2.11 1.31 -13.76
N ALA A 148 2.28 0.42 -12.79
CA ALA A 148 2.93 -0.87 -13.01
C ALA A 148 2.20 -1.72 -14.06
N ARG A 149 0.86 -1.72 -14.04
CA ARG A 149 0.04 -2.44 -15.04
C ARG A 149 0.18 -1.84 -16.44
N ARG A 150 0.13 -0.52 -16.58
CA ARG A 150 0.30 0.16 -17.87
C ARG A 150 1.65 -0.13 -18.51
N ASN A 151 2.66 -0.37 -17.68
CA ASN A 151 4.02 -0.70 -18.13
C ASN A 151 4.31 -2.21 -18.16
N ASN A 152 3.29 -3.06 -18.00
CA ASN A 152 3.43 -4.53 -17.98
C ASN A 152 4.46 -5.04 -16.97
N LEU A 153 4.54 -4.38 -15.78
CA LEU A 153 5.45 -4.77 -14.69
C LEU A 153 4.82 -5.71 -13.66
N VAL A 154 3.52 -5.97 -13.77
CA VAL A 154 2.82 -6.90 -12.87
C VAL A 154 2.76 -8.27 -13.53
N PRO A 155 3.52 -9.28 -13.04
CA PRO A 155 3.49 -10.63 -13.59
C PRO A 155 2.09 -11.24 -13.56
N GLU A 156 1.79 -12.12 -14.51
CA GLU A 156 0.46 -12.73 -14.62
C GLU A 156 0.12 -13.63 -13.43
N GLU A 157 1.15 -14.22 -12.80
CA GLU A 157 1.03 -15.09 -11.64
C GLU A 157 0.63 -14.37 -10.35
N ILE A 158 0.67 -13.04 -10.32
CA ILE A 158 0.27 -12.26 -9.14
C ILE A 158 -1.25 -12.08 -9.12
N TYR A 159 -1.95 -13.08 -8.59
CA TYR A 159 -3.42 -13.09 -8.47
C TYR A 159 -3.95 -12.05 -7.48
N SER A 160 -3.16 -11.62 -6.49
CA SER A 160 -3.55 -10.58 -5.54
C SER A 160 -3.60 -9.16 -6.15
N ALA A 161 -3.10 -8.98 -7.37
CA ALA A 161 -3.18 -7.71 -8.05
C ALA A 161 -4.64 -7.33 -8.36
N ARG A 162 -4.96 -6.03 -8.29
CA ARG A 162 -6.31 -5.52 -8.52
C ARG A 162 -6.87 -5.98 -9.87
N GLY A 163 -8.08 -6.52 -9.86
CA GLY A 163 -8.79 -7.00 -11.04
C GLY A 163 -8.42 -8.42 -11.48
N ARG A 164 -7.65 -9.15 -10.69
CA ARG A 164 -7.40 -10.57 -10.86
C ARG A 164 -8.14 -11.36 -9.79
N THR A 165 -8.72 -12.47 -10.18
CA THR A 165 -9.32 -13.48 -9.28
C THR A 165 -8.48 -14.74 -9.36
N ALA A 166 -8.27 -15.39 -8.22
CA ALA A 166 -7.76 -16.75 -8.20
C ALA A 166 -8.95 -17.67 -8.55
N GLU A 167 -8.96 -18.20 -9.75
CA GLU A 167 -9.86 -19.28 -10.19
C GLU A 167 -9.17 -20.63 -10.00
#